data_374c60e066a43c72bdfe36061b31d312
#
_entry.id   374c60e066a43c72bdfe36061b31d312
#
_cell.length_a   1.000
_cell.length_b   1.000
_cell.length_c   1.000
_cell.angle_alpha   90.00
_cell.angle_beta   90.00
_cell.angle_gamma   90.00
#
_symmetry.space_group_name_H-M   'P 1'
#
loop_
_entity.id
_entity.type
_entity.pdbx_description
1 polymer ?
#
loop_
_entity_poly.entity_id
_entity_poly.type
_entity_poly.pdbx_seq_one_letter_code
_entity_poly.pdbx_strand_id
1 'polypeptide(L)'
;MVTQAGAVTKIRERLDETGTPTTWTDAQLRGWINEAVRDIARLSETIQTTGTITISSTDITNGVQEWTLDGTTLRVYRVEYQATGQTSVYPLEYGDFNNLDAVWWTRKATSSGTPQMFTLWGYPPQLKIVLYPKPSLAGTLRVYYYKVPDDLATDGSAASTVLSVPNGWEDLVYEYVTYLALRRDRDPRWQEAKAAYDERLVAMLDLTTRWSNQSGAVTPTGAFMPEWLIGGYD
;
A
#
# COMPACT_ATOMS: atom_id res chain seq x y z
N MET A 1 12.35 -5.00 -14.64
CA MET A 1 12.33 -3.87 -13.68
C MET A 1 12.83 -2.62 -14.40
N VAL A 2 12.09 -1.53 -14.33
CA VAL A 2 12.42 -0.27 -14.99
C VAL A 2 12.82 0.79 -13.96
N THR A 3 13.82 1.60 -14.31
CA THR A 3 14.23 2.75 -13.50
C THR A 3 13.37 3.98 -13.82
N GLN A 4 13.38 4.98 -12.93
CA GLN A 4 12.67 6.24 -13.17
C GLN A 4 13.12 6.91 -14.48
N ALA A 5 14.42 6.94 -14.78
CA ALA A 5 14.93 7.49 -16.04
C ALA A 5 14.47 6.69 -17.26
N GLY A 6 14.50 5.35 -17.16
CA GLY A 6 14.00 4.48 -18.23
C GLY A 6 12.51 4.69 -18.51
N ALA A 7 11.72 4.91 -17.46
CA ALA A 7 10.30 5.25 -17.62
C ALA A 7 10.10 6.59 -18.32
N VAL A 8 10.85 7.64 -17.94
CA VAL A 8 10.80 8.94 -18.62
C VAL A 8 11.10 8.80 -20.12
N THR A 9 12.13 8.04 -20.48
CA THR A 9 12.48 7.78 -21.89
C THR A 9 11.32 7.11 -22.63
N LYS A 10 10.73 6.06 -22.05
CA LYS A 10 9.59 5.34 -22.67
C LYS A 10 8.34 6.21 -22.81
N ILE A 11 8.07 7.06 -21.84
CA ILE A 11 6.95 8.00 -21.91
C ILE A 11 7.17 9.02 -23.02
N ARG A 12 8.39 9.56 -23.19
CA ARG A 12 8.72 10.47 -24.28
C ARG A 12 8.58 9.83 -25.65
N GLU A 13 9.00 8.57 -25.80
CA GLU A 13 8.78 7.79 -27.03
C GLU A 13 7.28 7.71 -27.38
N ARG A 14 6.41 7.48 -26.38
CA ARG A 14 4.94 7.39 -26.59
C ARG A 14 4.28 8.74 -26.89
N LEU A 15 4.87 9.83 -26.41
CA LEU A 15 4.40 11.20 -26.66
C LEU A 15 4.97 11.81 -27.95
N ASP A 16 5.79 11.05 -28.70
CA ASP A 16 6.56 11.55 -29.85
C ASP A 16 7.50 12.73 -29.52
N GLU A 17 7.94 12.81 -28.25
CA GLU A 17 8.82 13.87 -27.73
C GLU A 17 10.29 13.45 -27.63
N THR A 18 10.84 12.86 -28.70
CA THR A 18 12.24 12.42 -28.73
C THR A 18 13.23 13.52 -29.11
N GLY A 19 12.72 14.69 -29.55
CA GLY A 19 13.51 15.87 -29.96
C GLY A 19 13.57 16.97 -28.91
N THR A 20 14.20 18.08 -29.25
CA THR A 20 14.23 19.32 -28.46
C THR A 20 13.69 20.49 -29.31
N PRO A 21 12.83 21.38 -28.73
CA PRO A 21 12.37 21.42 -27.35
C PRO A 21 11.28 20.37 -27.06
N THR A 22 11.17 19.95 -25.79
CA THR A 22 10.09 19.07 -25.31
C THR A 22 8.98 19.90 -24.69
N THR A 23 7.73 19.46 -24.83
CA THR A 23 6.56 20.09 -24.18
C THR A 23 6.60 19.92 -22.67
N TRP A 24 7.01 18.74 -22.22
CA TRP A 24 7.03 18.37 -20.82
C TRP A 24 8.45 18.29 -20.26
N THR A 25 8.66 18.88 -19.08
CA THR A 25 9.95 18.74 -18.39
C THR A 25 10.07 17.35 -17.76
N ASP A 26 11.29 16.87 -17.57
CA ASP A 26 11.54 15.60 -16.87
C ASP A 26 10.98 15.61 -15.45
N ALA A 27 11.05 16.75 -14.75
CA ALA A 27 10.50 16.89 -13.40
C ALA A 27 8.97 16.68 -13.38
N GLN A 28 8.26 17.21 -14.39
CA GLN A 28 6.81 16.99 -14.52
C GLN A 28 6.49 15.52 -14.78
N LEU A 29 7.19 14.88 -15.73
CA LEU A 29 6.99 13.47 -16.03
C LEU A 29 7.28 12.58 -14.80
N ARG A 30 8.35 12.88 -14.04
CA ARG A 30 8.67 12.16 -12.80
C ARG A 30 7.61 12.37 -11.72
N GLY A 31 7.05 13.57 -11.60
CA GLY A 31 5.92 13.83 -10.71
C GLY A 31 4.71 12.96 -11.03
N TRP A 32 4.36 12.83 -12.31
CA TRP A 32 3.26 11.96 -12.76
C TRP A 32 3.58 10.48 -12.65
N ILE A 33 4.85 10.08 -12.78
CA ILE A 33 5.29 8.71 -12.50
C ILE A 33 5.02 8.36 -11.03
N ASN A 34 5.35 9.25 -10.09
CA ASN A 34 5.05 9.04 -8.67
C ASN A 34 3.54 8.92 -8.41
N GLU A 35 2.74 9.77 -9.06
CA GLU A 35 1.28 9.70 -8.99
C GLU A 35 0.75 8.36 -9.49
N ALA A 36 1.21 7.91 -10.67
CA ALA A 36 0.85 6.62 -11.25
C ALA A 36 1.20 5.45 -10.33
N VAL A 37 2.42 5.42 -9.80
CA VAL A 37 2.90 4.35 -8.91
C VAL A 37 2.06 4.29 -7.63
N ARG A 38 1.69 5.44 -7.05
CA ARG A 38 0.82 5.50 -5.88
C ARG A 38 -0.60 5.03 -6.19
N ASP A 39 -1.15 5.42 -7.33
CA ASP A 39 -2.50 5.02 -7.75
C ASP A 39 -2.56 3.50 -7.97
N ILE A 40 -1.63 2.94 -8.72
CA ILE A 40 -1.49 1.51 -8.93
C ILE A 40 -1.34 0.77 -7.59
N ALA A 41 -0.48 1.25 -6.68
CA ALA A 41 -0.27 0.61 -5.38
C ALA A 41 -1.53 0.59 -4.51
N ARG A 42 -2.31 1.67 -4.53
CA ARG A 42 -3.57 1.77 -3.78
C ARG A 42 -4.64 0.83 -4.30
N LEU A 43 -4.73 0.68 -5.62
CA LEU A 43 -5.75 -0.15 -6.25
C LEU A 43 -5.39 -1.64 -6.22
N SER A 44 -4.11 -1.98 -6.38
CA SER A 44 -3.69 -3.37 -6.51
C SER A 44 -3.25 -4.03 -5.20
N GLU A 45 -2.92 -3.25 -4.17
CA GLU A 45 -2.37 -3.76 -2.91
C GLU A 45 -1.23 -4.78 -3.13
N THR A 46 -0.34 -4.51 -4.09
CA THR A 46 0.72 -5.46 -4.46
C THR A 46 2.04 -5.22 -3.74
N ILE A 47 2.24 -4.02 -3.18
CA ILE A 47 3.50 -3.68 -2.53
C ILE A 47 3.45 -4.08 -1.06
N GLN A 48 3.98 -5.26 -0.79
CA GLN A 48 4.07 -5.83 0.55
C GLN A 48 5.36 -5.39 1.24
N THR A 49 5.26 -5.12 2.53
CA THR A 49 6.43 -4.82 3.38
C THR A 49 6.21 -5.33 4.79
N THR A 50 7.28 -5.30 5.57
CA THR A 50 7.25 -5.68 6.98
C THR A 50 7.78 -4.52 7.82
N GLY A 51 6.97 -4.07 8.76
CA GLY A 51 7.38 -3.11 9.79
C GLY A 51 7.63 -3.78 11.12
N THR A 52 8.44 -3.15 11.95
CA THR A 52 8.75 -3.61 13.30
C THR A 52 8.41 -2.52 14.30
N ILE A 53 7.62 -2.85 15.32
CA ILE A 53 7.31 -1.98 16.45
C ILE A 53 7.92 -2.60 17.70
N THR A 54 8.74 -1.85 18.41
CA THR A 54 9.30 -2.27 19.68
C THR A 54 8.36 -1.93 20.82
N ILE A 55 7.97 -2.92 21.59
CA ILE A 55 7.22 -2.77 22.84
C ILE A 55 8.24 -2.74 23.97
N SER A 56 8.43 -1.58 24.55
CA SER A 56 9.43 -1.38 25.61
C SER A 56 8.92 -1.81 26.99
N SER A 57 9.83 -1.98 27.95
CA SER A 57 9.45 -2.18 29.36
C SER A 57 8.70 -0.98 29.93
N THR A 58 8.97 0.22 29.44
CA THR A 58 8.24 1.44 29.81
C THR A 58 6.79 1.38 29.34
N ASP A 59 6.54 0.88 28.12
CA ASP A 59 5.17 0.69 27.59
C ASP A 59 4.39 -0.28 28.48
N ILE A 60 5.03 -1.37 28.90
CA ILE A 60 4.41 -2.34 29.80
C ILE A 60 4.04 -1.69 31.13
N THR A 61 4.97 -0.94 31.74
CA THR A 61 4.75 -0.26 33.02
C THR A 61 3.62 0.77 32.92
N ASN A 62 3.56 1.51 31.81
CA ASN A 62 2.51 2.49 31.56
C ASN A 62 1.19 1.89 31.04
N GLY A 63 1.14 0.58 30.84
CA GLY A 63 -0.05 -0.13 30.36
C GLY A 63 -0.44 0.25 28.92
N VAL A 64 0.54 0.60 28.08
CA VAL A 64 0.30 0.94 26.66
C VAL A 64 -0.24 -0.27 25.93
N GLN A 65 -1.27 -0.06 25.11
CA GLN A 65 -1.91 -1.07 24.28
C GLN A 65 -1.97 -0.70 22.81
N GLU A 66 -1.64 0.54 22.50
CA GLU A 66 -1.83 1.15 21.17
C GLU A 66 -0.51 1.65 20.62
N TRP A 67 -0.20 1.30 19.38
CA TRP A 67 0.98 1.79 18.66
C TRP A 67 0.56 2.30 17.30
N THR A 68 1.13 3.45 16.90
CA THR A 68 0.88 4.02 15.57
C THR A 68 1.68 3.24 14.53
N LEU A 69 1.02 2.87 13.45
CA LEU A 69 1.63 2.26 12.28
C LEU A 69 2.29 3.32 11.38
N ASP A 70 3.10 2.85 10.44
CA ASP A 70 3.66 3.70 9.39
C ASP A 70 2.53 4.40 8.61
N GLY A 71 2.69 5.71 8.37
CA GLY A 71 1.70 6.52 7.67
C GLY A 71 1.45 6.10 6.22
N THR A 72 2.32 5.27 5.64
CA THR A 72 2.17 4.70 4.31
C THR A 72 1.37 3.39 4.29
N THR A 73 0.95 2.88 5.47
CA THR A 73 0.19 1.63 5.60
C THR A 73 -1.17 1.74 4.94
N LEU A 74 -1.44 0.89 3.95
CA LEU A 74 -2.77 0.75 3.33
C LEU A 74 -3.62 -0.26 4.06
N ARG A 75 -3.10 -1.47 4.23
CA ARG A 75 -3.81 -2.58 4.87
C ARG A 75 -2.84 -3.53 5.55
N VAL A 76 -3.12 -3.90 6.79
CA VAL A 76 -2.40 -4.92 7.53
C VAL A 76 -3.03 -6.29 7.23
N TYR A 77 -2.22 -7.28 6.92
CA TYR A 77 -2.73 -8.64 6.65
C TYR A 77 -2.21 -9.69 7.63
N ARG A 78 -1.12 -9.40 8.36
CA ARG A 78 -0.59 -10.29 9.39
C ARG A 78 0.14 -9.51 10.46
N VAL A 79 0.01 -9.94 11.69
CA VAL A 79 0.76 -9.40 12.84
C VAL A 79 1.31 -10.56 13.65
N GLU A 80 2.53 -10.43 14.10
CA GLU A 80 3.21 -11.40 14.94
C GLU A 80 3.81 -10.69 16.17
N TYR A 81 3.73 -11.34 17.32
CA TYR A 81 4.37 -10.88 18.54
C TYR A 81 5.46 -11.85 18.98
N GLN A 82 6.59 -11.29 19.40
CA GLN A 82 7.70 -12.02 19.99
C GLN A 82 8.14 -11.32 21.28
N ALA A 83 8.00 -11.99 22.43
CA ALA A 83 8.48 -11.45 23.68
C ALA A 83 10.02 -11.45 23.73
N THR A 84 10.59 -10.44 24.38
CA THR A 84 12.06 -10.32 24.55
C THR A 84 12.59 -11.54 25.29
N GLY A 85 13.67 -12.12 24.78
CA GLY A 85 14.30 -13.33 25.32
C GLY A 85 13.62 -14.63 24.97
N GLN A 86 12.51 -14.60 24.20
CA GLN A 86 11.85 -15.81 23.71
C GLN A 86 12.15 -16.02 22.22
N THR A 87 12.25 -17.29 21.83
CA THR A 87 12.39 -17.69 20.42
C THR A 87 11.03 -17.90 19.73
N SER A 88 9.99 -18.11 20.52
CA SER A 88 8.64 -18.33 20.00
C SER A 88 8.03 -17.05 19.46
N VAL A 89 7.49 -17.12 18.25
CA VAL A 89 6.74 -16.06 17.59
C VAL A 89 5.26 -16.45 17.59
N TYR A 90 4.41 -15.55 18.05
CA TYR A 90 2.97 -15.78 18.17
C TYR A 90 2.25 -14.99 17.08
N PRO A 91 1.64 -15.63 16.08
CA PRO A 91 0.73 -14.95 15.17
C PRO A 91 -0.50 -14.48 15.94
N LEU A 92 -0.92 -13.24 15.68
CA LEU A 92 -2.08 -12.65 16.31
C LEU A 92 -3.29 -12.74 15.38
N GLU A 93 -4.46 -13.03 15.95
CA GLU A 93 -5.73 -13.03 15.22
C GLU A 93 -6.28 -11.61 15.09
N TYR A 94 -6.89 -11.30 13.93
CA TYR A 94 -7.59 -10.05 13.76
C TYR A 94 -8.96 -10.10 14.44
N GLY A 95 -9.23 -9.13 15.30
CA GLY A 95 -10.55 -8.95 15.95
C GLY A 95 -11.21 -7.65 15.48
N ASP A 96 -12.50 -7.72 15.15
CA ASP A 96 -13.27 -6.51 14.86
C ASP A 96 -13.38 -5.63 16.12
N PHE A 97 -13.09 -4.33 15.95
CA PHE A 97 -13.11 -3.38 17.06
C PHE A 97 -14.44 -3.35 17.80
N ASN A 98 -15.57 -3.38 17.09
CA ASN A 98 -16.90 -3.35 17.70
C ASN A 98 -17.19 -4.60 18.54
N ASN A 99 -16.76 -5.77 18.07
CA ASN A 99 -16.91 -7.03 18.81
C ASN A 99 -15.98 -7.08 20.03
N LEU A 100 -14.78 -6.56 19.89
CA LEU A 100 -13.82 -6.45 20.99
C LEU A 100 -14.27 -5.42 22.03
N ASP A 101 -14.88 -4.31 21.63
CA ASP A 101 -15.33 -3.26 22.54
C ASP A 101 -16.48 -3.77 23.44
N ALA A 102 -17.40 -4.55 22.92
CA ALA A 102 -18.48 -5.17 23.70
C ALA A 102 -17.96 -6.13 24.77
N VAL A 103 -16.88 -6.89 24.48
CA VAL A 103 -16.22 -7.82 25.42
C VAL A 103 -15.14 -7.10 26.24
N TRP A 104 -14.57 -6.05 25.72
CA TRP A 104 -13.35 -5.37 26.15
C TRP A 104 -13.59 -4.26 27.17
N TRP A 105 -14.71 -3.55 27.06
CA TRP A 105 -15.02 -2.46 27.99
C TRP A 105 -14.99 -2.94 29.46
N THR A 106 -15.39 -4.18 29.69
CA THR A 106 -15.32 -4.81 30.99
C THR A 106 -13.97 -5.41 31.37
N ARG A 107 -13.05 -5.59 30.41
CA ARG A 107 -11.75 -6.26 30.61
C ARG A 107 -10.53 -5.41 30.25
N LYS A 108 -10.71 -4.25 29.64
CA LYS A 108 -9.62 -3.38 29.13
C LYS A 108 -8.61 -2.98 30.22
N ALA A 109 -9.05 -2.81 31.44
CA ALA A 109 -8.23 -2.33 32.55
C ALA A 109 -7.44 -3.40 33.30
N THR A 110 -7.75 -4.68 33.15
CA THR A 110 -7.30 -5.73 34.10
C THR A 110 -6.54 -6.89 33.50
N SER A 111 -6.69 -7.21 32.21
CA SER A 111 -6.02 -8.38 31.64
C SER A 111 -4.70 -8.00 30.96
N SER A 112 -3.59 -8.46 31.54
CA SER A 112 -2.27 -8.43 30.90
C SER A 112 -1.79 -9.87 30.67
N GLY A 113 -1.12 -10.11 29.57
CA GLY A 113 -0.64 -11.44 29.21
C GLY A 113 0.11 -11.43 27.88
N THR A 114 0.26 -12.61 27.28
CA THR A 114 0.75 -12.70 25.90
C THR A 114 -0.37 -12.26 24.96
N PRO A 115 -0.17 -11.27 24.09
CA PRO A 115 -1.17 -10.89 23.11
C PRO A 115 -1.58 -12.06 22.22
N GLN A 116 -2.87 -12.19 21.95
CA GLN A 116 -3.45 -13.22 21.08
C GLN A 116 -4.19 -12.61 19.89
N MET A 117 -4.69 -11.38 20.06
CA MET A 117 -5.49 -10.70 19.06
C MET A 117 -4.99 -9.26 18.85
N PHE A 118 -5.27 -8.73 17.69
CA PHE A 118 -5.08 -7.31 17.40
C PHE A 118 -6.31 -6.74 16.71
N THR A 119 -6.49 -5.45 16.84
CA THR A 119 -7.46 -4.68 16.05
C THR A 119 -6.80 -3.42 15.53
N LEU A 120 -7.41 -2.81 14.54
CA LEU A 120 -6.96 -1.57 13.92
C LEU A 120 -8.02 -0.50 14.12
N TRP A 121 -7.58 0.73 14.42
CA TRP A 121 -8.49 1.86 14.46
C TRP A 121 -7.81 3.15 13.98
N GLY A 122 -8.62 4.09 13.51
CA GLY A 122 -8.12 5.29 12.87
C GLY A 122 -7.86 5.11 11.38
N TYR A 123 -7.27 6.13 10.77
CA TYR A 123 -6.94 6.18 9.35
C TYR A 123 -5.49 6.66 9.18
N PRO A 124 -4.79 6.25 8.10
CA PRO A 124 -3.49 6.82 7.79
C PRO A 124 -3.54 8.36 7.72
N PRO A 125 -2.55 9.10 8.24
CA PRO A 125 -1.30 8.61 8.79
C PRO A 125 -1.35 8.22 10.28
N GLN A 126 -2.50 8.22 10.92
CA GLN A 126 -2.66 7.91 12.35
C GLN A 126 -3.35 6.56 12.59
N LEU A 127 -3.18 5.62 11.67
CA LEU A 127 -3.67 4.26 11.86
C LEU A 127 -2.92 3.61 13.03
N LYS A 128 -3.68 3.06 13.98
CA LYS A 128 -3.14 2.42 15.18
C LYS A 128 -3.47 0.94 15.21
N ILE A 129 -2.53 0.17 15.76
CA ILE A 129 -2.74 -1.20 16.13
C ILE A 129 -2.94 -1.31 17.64
N VAL A 130 -3.93 -2.05 18.07
CA VAL A 130 -4.29 -2.29 19.48
C VAL A 130 -4.17 -3.78 19.75
N LEU A 131 -3.53 -4.14 20.86
CA LEU A 131 -3.29 -5.53 21.23
C LEU A 131 -4.21 -5.99 22.36
N TYR A 132 -4.63 -7.24 22.28
CA TYR A 132 -5.41 -7.88 23.33
C TYR A 132 -4.95 -9.33 23.61
N PRO A 133 -4.81 -9.71 24.89
CA PRO A 133 -4.67 -8.85 26.08
C PRO A 133 -3.47 -7.89 25.94
N LYS A 134 -3.39 -6.87 26.81
CA LYS A 134 -2.21 -6.00 26.78
C LYS A 134 -0.95 -6.81 27.07
N PRO A 135 0.18 -6.51 26.41
CA PRO A 135 1.42 -7.22 26.64
C PRO A 135 1.83 -7.15 28.11
N SER A 136 2.21 -8.29 28.69
CA SER A 136 2.82 -8.36 30.03
C SER A 136 4.34 -8.34 29.99
N LEU A 137 4.93 -8.55 28.82
CA LEU A 137 6.37 -8.56 28.58
C LEU A 137 6.72 -7.60 27.44
N ALA A 138 7.88 -6.99 27.57
CA ALA A 138 8.50 -6.26 26.46
C ALA A 138 8.74 -7.21 25.28
N GLY A 139 8.74 -6.68 24.07
CA GLY A 139 8.87 -7.52 22.89
C GLY A 139 8.87 -6.74 21.59
N THR A 140 8.67 -7.47 20.53
CA THR A 140 8.65 -6.94 19.17
C THR A 140 7.36 -7.37 18.47
N LEU A 141 6.65 -6.40 17.92
CA LEU A 141 5.58 -6.64 16.95
C LEU A 141 6.18 -6.59 15.55
N ARG A 142 5.96 -7.64 14.79
CA ARG A 142 6.23 -7.67 13.36
C ARG A 142 4.92 -7.55 12.63
N VAL A 143 4.76 -6.45 11.87
CA VAL A 143 3.53 -6.13 11.15
C VAL A 143 3.80 -6.28 9.66
N TYR A 144 3.02 -7.12 9.01
CA TYR A 144 3.06 -7.33 7.56
C TYR A 144 1.89 -6.56 6.94
N TYR A 145 2.19 -5.65 6.02
CA TYR A 145 1.18 -4.76 5.45
C TYR A 145 1.48 -4.38 4.01
N TYR A 146 0.45 -3.93 3.32
CA TYR A 146 0.56 -3.28 2.03
C TYR A 146 0.82 -1.80 2.25
N LYS A 147 1.73 -1.23 1.48
CA LYS A 147 2.08 0.19 1.61
C LYS A 147 1.91 0.97 0.31
N VAL A 148 1.68 2.27 0.46
CA VAL A 148 1.92 3.24 -0.61
C VAL A 148 3.44 3.47 -0.68
N PRO A 149 4.08 3.30 -1.84
CA PRO A 149 5.51 3.60 -1.96
C PRO A 149 5.77 5.09 -1.77
N ASP A 150 6.96 5.38 -1.28
CA ASP A 150 7.45 6.75 -1.15
C ASP A 150 7.69 7.37 -2.53
N ASP A 151 7.48 8.68 -2.63
CA ASP A 151 7.76 9.41 -3.85
C ASP A 151 9.26 9.43 -4.15
N LEU A 152 9.61 9.15 -5.39
CA LEU A 152 10.97 9.32 -5.87
C LEU A 152 11.23 10.80 -6.17
N ALA A 153 12.46 11.25 -5.92
CA ALA A 153 12.87 12.61 -6.21
C ALA A 153 12.67 12.98 -7.70
N THR A 154 12.11 14.16 -7.95
CA THR A 154 11.78 14.64 -9.29
C THR A 154 12.92 15.44 -9.96
N ASP A 155 13.94 15.82 -9.20
CA ASP A 155 15.12 16.55 -9.64
C ASP A 155 16.13 15.71 -10.45
N GLY A 156 15.92 14.39 -10.52
CA GLY A 156 16.79 13.44 -11.20
C GLY A 156 17.76 12.70 -10.29
N SER A 157 17.83 13.03 -9.01
CA SER A 157 18.69 12.30 -8.05
C SER A 157 18.29 10.83 -7.90
N ALA A 158 17.01 10.50 -8.11
CA ALA A 158 16.48 9.15 -8.11
C ALA A 158 16.40 8.48 -9.50
N ALA A 159 17.08 9.00 -10.52
CA ALA A 159 16.97 8.53 -11.90
C ALA A 159 17.29 7.04 -12.08
N SER A 160 18.22 6.48 -11.29
CA SER A 160 18.61 5.07 -11.31
C SER A 160 17.74 4.19 -10.41
N THR A 161 16.84 4.77 -9.62
CA THR A 161 15.97 4.04 -8.71
C THR A 161 14.89 3.29 -9.49
N VAL A 162 14.71 2.02 -9.17
CA VAL A 162 13.69 1.16 -9.78
C VAL A 162 12.31 1.57 -9.27
N LEU A 163 11.32 1.61 -10.17
CA LEU A 163 9.94 1.89 -9.80
C LEU A 163 9.34 0.75 -8.96
N SER A 164 8.59 1.12 -7.94
CA SER A 164 7.87 0.19 -7.08
C SER A 164 6.56 -0.25 -7.73
N VAL A 165 6.67 -0.98 -8.85
CA VAL A 165 5.54 -1.57 -9.59
C VAL A 165 5.84 -3.04 -9.79
N PRO A 166 4.84 -3.94 -9.75
CA PRO A 166 5.03 -5.35 -10.03
C PRO A 166 5.68 -5.56 -11.40
N ASN A 167 6.64 -6.48 -11.46
CA ASN A 167 7.38 -6.75 -12.69
C ASN A 167 6.44 -7.22 -13.81
N GLY A 168 6.58 -6.65 -14.98
CA GLY A 168 5.71 -6.90 -16.14
C GLY A 168 4.49 -5.98 -16.23
N TRP A 169 4.30 -5.06 -15.27
CA TRP A 169 3.20 -4.09 -15.26
C TRP A 169 3.68 -2.64 -15.35
N GLU A 170 4.94 -2.44 -15.72
CA GLU A 170 5.54 -1.12 -15.89
C GLU A 170 4.82 -0.28 -16.94
N ASP A 171 4.22 -0.92 -17.92
CA ASP A 171 3.43 -0.24 -18.97
C ASP A 171 2.24 0.54 -18.42
N LEU A 172 1.66 0.12 -17.29
CA LEU A 172 0.59 0.89 -16.62
C LEU A 172 1.04 2.30 -16.26
N VAL A 173 2.29 2.44 -15.77
CA VAL A 173 2.86 3.75 -15.44
C VAL A 173 2.98 4.59 -16.70
N TYR A 174 3.44 3.99 -17.80
CA TYR A 174 3.61 4.73 -19.05
C TYR A 174 2.27 5.21 -19.61
N GLU A 175 1.26 4.36 -19.61
CA GLU A 175 -0.08 4.69 -20.09
C GLU A 175 -0.76 5.75 -19.24
N TYR A 176 -0.65 5.65 -17.92
CA TYR A 176 -1.17 6.67 -17.01
C TYR A 176 -0.56 8.04 -17.28
N VAL A 177 0.78 8.12 -17.38
CA VAL A 177 1.47 9.39 -17.61
C VAL A 177 1.19 9.92 -19.01
N THR A 178 1.16 9.05 -20.02
CA THR A 178 0.78 9.44 -21.38
C THR A 178 -0.63 10.01 -21.44
N TYR A 179 -1.59 9.35 -20.80
CA TYR A 179 -2.95 9.84 -20.64
C TYR A 179 -3.01 11.23 -19.99
N LEU A 180 -2.29 11.45 -18.90
CA LEU A 180 -2.27 12.74 -18.21
C LEU A 180 -1.66 13.84 -19.09
N ALA A 181 -0.54 13.55 -19.78
CA ALA A 181 0.11 14.49 -20.67
C ALA A 181 -0.81 14.92 -21.80
N LEU A 182 -1.39 13.97 -22.53
CA LEU A 182 -2.32 14.22 -23.63
C LEU A 182 -3.57 14.98 -23.17
N ARG A 183 -4.14 14.60 -22.03
CA ARG A 183 -5.30 15.27 -21.44
C ARG A 183 -4.99 16.75 -21.13
N ARG A 184 -3.80 17.02 -20.59
CA ARG A 184 -3.39 18.38 -20.24
C ARG A 184 -3.13 19.23 -21.47
N ASP A 185 -2.65 18.62 -22.54
CA ASP A 185 -2.46 19.26 -23.87
C ASP A 185 -3.77 19.36 -24.67
N ARG A 186 -4.88 18.80 -24.16
CA ARG A 186 -6.18 18.72 -24.85
C ARG A 186 -6.14 17.93 -26.15
N ASP A 187 -5.17 17.02 -26.31
CA ASP A 187 -5.07 16.12 -27.44
C ASP A 187 -6.19 15.05 -27.34
N PRO A 188 -7.05 14.86 -28.37
CA PRO A 188 -8.15 13.89 -28.33
C PRO A 188 -7.69 12.44 -28.08
N ARG A 189 -6.44 12.09 -28.36
CA ARG A 189 -5.85 10.76 -28.09
C ARG A 189 -5.82 10.40 -26.60
N TRP A 190 -6.08 11.35 -25.68
CA TRP A 190 -6.11 11.05 -24.25
C TRP A 190 -7.19 10.02 -23.88
N GLN A 191 -8.30 9.96 -24.64
CA GLN A 191 -9.39 9.00 -24.39
C GLN A 191 -8.92 7.58 -24.67
N GLU A 192 -8.21 7.36 -25.75
CA GLU A 192 -7.63 6.07 -26.13
C GLU A 192 -6.56 5.63 -25.12
N ALA A 193 -5.67 6.55 -24.75
CA ALA A 193 -4.64 6.28 -23.73
C ALA A 193 -5.25 5.91 -22.37
N LYS A 194 -6.36 6.57 -21.97
CA LYS A 194 -7.08 6.24 -20.76
C LYS A 194 -7.73 4.86 -20.85
N ALA A 195 -8.37 4.54 -21.95
CA ALA A 195 -9.00 3.23 -22.16
C ALA A 195 -7.97 2.10 -22.07
N ALA A 196 -6.79 2.28 -22.68
CA ALA A 196 -5.68 1.32 -22.60
C ALA A 196 -5.17 1.14 -21.15
N TYR A 197 -5.06 2.22 -20.39
CA TYR A 197 -4.72 2.17 -18.96
C TYR A 197 -5.76 1.39 -18.16
N ASP A 198 -7.05 1.73 -18.33
CA ASP A 198 -8.15 1.09 -17.59
C ASP A 198 -8.23 -0.42 -17.88
N GLU A 199 -8.10 -0.82 -19.15
CA GLU A 199 -8.10 -2.24 -19.56
C GLU A 199 -6.96 -3.02 -18.89
N ARG A 200 -5.75 -2.49 -18.92
CA ARG A 200 -4.59 -3.13 -18.30
C ARG A 200 -4.68 -3.16 -16.77
N LEU A 201 -5.21 -2.10 -16.17
CA LEU A 201 -5.43 -2.06 -14.72
C LEU A 201 -6.39 -3.16 -14.28
N VAL A 202 -7.50 -3.34 -15.01
CA VAL A 202 -8.48 -4.43 -14.74
C VAL A 202 -7.78 -5.79 -14.86
N ALA A 203 -6.99 -6.02 -15.91
CA ALA A 203 -6.24 -7.27 -16.08
C ALA A 203 -5.26 -7.54 -14.93
N MET A 204 -4.57 -6.51 -14.43
CA MET A 204 -3.68 -6.62 -13.29
C MET A 204 -4.45 -6.95 -12.01
N LEU A 205 -5.58 -6.28 -11.76
CA LEU A 205 -6.41 -6.52 -10.56
C LEU A 205 -6.98 -7.95 -10.55
N ASP A 206 -7.44 -8.46 -11.69
CA ASP A 206 -7.90 -9.85 -11.81
C ASP A 206 -6.77 -10.85 -11.49
N LEU A 207 -5.57 -10.62 -12.00
CA LEU A 207 -4.43 -11.48 -11.72
C LEU A 207 -4.02 -11.44 -10.24
N THR A 208 -3.97 -10.26 -9.64
CA THR A 208 -3.62 -10.12 -8.21
C THR A 208 -4.66 -10.75 -7.29
N THR A 209 -5.94 -10.67 -7.65
CA THR A 209 -7.02 -11.34 -6.92
C THR A 209 -6.86 -12.87 -6.99
N ARG A 210 -6.52 -13.41 -8.15
CA ARG A 210 -6.27 -14.86 -8.31
C ARG A 210 -5.06 -15.32 -7.47
N TRP A 211 -3.99 -14.55 -7.41
CA TRP A 211 -2.82 -14.87 -6.58
C TRP A 211 -3.15 -14.82 -5.09
N SER A 212 -3.90 -13.83 -4.64
CA SER A 212 -4.36 -13.73 -3.25
C SER A 212 -5.16 -14.97 -2.84
N ASN A 213 -6.07 -15.43 -3.68
CA ASN A 213 -6.88 -16.62 -3.42
C ASN A 213 -6.06 -17.93 -3.40
N GLN A 214 -4.99 -18.03 -4.20
CA GLN A 214 -4.11 -19.20 -4.22
C GLN A 214 -3.18 -19.28 -3.01
N SER A 215 -2.80 -18.16 -2.43
CA SER A 215 -1.87 -18.12 -1.30
C SER A 215 -2.54 -18.44 0.05
N GLY A 216 -3.83 -18.77 0.10
CA GLY A 216 -4.57 -19.03 1.34
C GLY A 216 -4.65 -17.79 2.26
N ALA A 217 -4.27 -16.62 1.75
CA ALA A 217 -4.49 -15.38 2.44
C ALA A 217 -6.02 -15.19 2.58
N VAL A 218 -6.50 -15.14 3.82
CA VAL A 218 -7.89 -14.82 4.11
C VAL A 218 -8.16 -13.45 3.52
N THR A 219 -8.76 -13.42 2.34
CA THR A 219 -9.26 -12.19 1.75
C THR A 219 -10.41 -11.75 2.65
N PRO A 220 -10.35 -10.59 3.31
CA PRO A 220 -11.55 -10.05 3.93
C PRO A 220 -12.57 -9.93 2.81
N THR A 221 -13.72 -10.59 2.98
CA THR A 221 -14.86 -10.51 2.08
C THR A 221 -15.28 -9.04 2.00
N GLY A 222 -14.89 -8.34 0.94
CA GLY A 222 -15.13 -6.92 0.79
C GLY A 222 -13.99 -6.19 0.05
N ALA A 223 -13.42 -6.78 -0.99
CA ALA A 223 -12.70 -5.98 -1.97
C ALA A 223 -13.71 -4.99 -2.55
N PHE A 224 -13.63 -3.74 -2.10
CA PHE A 224 -14.45 -2.64 -2.58
C PHE A 224 -14.06 -2.41 -4.04
N MET A 225 -14.77 -3.06 -4.97
CA MET A 225 -14.74 -2.62 -6.36
C MET A 225 -15.50 -1.30 -6.39
N PRO A 226 -14.87 -0.18 -6.75
CA PRO A 226 -15.58 1.07 -6.86
C PRO A 226 -16.70 0.92 -7.89
N GLU A 227 -17.90 1.41 -7.56
CA GLU A 227 -19.13 1.26 -8.37
C GLU A 227 -18.98 1.72 -9.83
N TRP A 228 -18.04 2.62 -10.13
CA TRP A 228 -17.78 3.08 -11.50
C TRP A 228 -17.11 2.01 -12.40
N LEU A 229 -16.56 0.93 -11.80
CA LEU A 229 -16.00 -0.21 -12.54
C LEU A 229 -17.09 -1.25 -12.91
N ILE A 230 -18.28 -1.18 -12.29
CA ILE A 230 -19.40 -2.10 -12.50
C ILE A 230 -20.47 -1.49 -13.42
N GLY A 231 -20.43 -0.18 -13.66
CA GLY A 231 -21.34 0.53 -14.54
C GLY A 231 -21.06 0.18 -15.99
N GLY A 232 -21.79 -0.82 -16.49
CA GLY A 232 -21.83 -1.14 -17.91
C GLY A 232 -22.27 0.08 -18.72
N TYR A 233 -21.68 0.21 -19.87
CA TYR A 233 -22.12 1.13 -20.91
C TYR A 233 -23.54 0.77 -21.33
N ASP A 234 -24.52 1.59 -20.96
CA ASP A 234 -25.79 1.74 -21.72
C ASP A 234 -25.67 2.94 -22.65
#